data_38e92faaa54a09947ea84254620ade25
#
_entry.id   38e92faaa54a09947ea84254620ade25
#
_cell.length_a   1.000
_cell.length_b   1.000
_cell.length_c   1.000
_cell.angle_alpha   90.00
_cell.angle_beta   90.00
_cell.angle_gamma   90.00
#
_symmetry.space_group_name_H-M   'P 1'
#
loop_
_entity.id
_entity.type
_entity.pdbx_description
1 polymer ?
#
loop_
_entity_poly.entity_id
_entity_poly.type
_entity_poly.pdbx_seq_one_letter_code
_entity_poly.pdbx_strand_id
1 'polypeptide(L)'
;MSRQVSCPWVLVVLALASTAAAQELPDPAKTKTVEMFRVPKYCEGVCFDHEGKGYISWGDTITRFTLDGKHQPWAKTGAPNGHKILADGTHLVCDASQHAVLHLAADGKLLPPASKECDGKLLRGPNDLTLDPANGGFYFSDPGGSSVDKPIGTIHYVNKSGKTTQLDDGLAFPNGIVLTPDGKQLYLAESQKNCVHVYEVTGPGKVGKRKLFADLPRKKEGTPQIDNQPDGMCLDAAGNLYVAHYGMKQVQVLSPEGKLIRQFDGGNVTTSNVAFSGPKMDQLFITGGIGPEAGEGGLFRIDLGVKGLVILPGKK
;
A
#
# COMPACT_ATOMS: atom_id res chain seq x y z
N MET A 1 73.26 13.40 14.42
CA MET A 1 72.14 12.44 14.26
C MET A 1 70.82 13.19 14.45
N SER A 2 70.26 13.69 13.36
CA SER A 2 68.96 14.44 13.39
C SER A 2 67.84 13.49 13.02
N ARG A 3 66.87 13.29 13.90
CA ARG A 3 65.64 12.52 13.63
C ARG A 3 64.61 13.43 12.95
N GLN A 4 64.27 13.14 11.72
CA GLN A 4 63.10 13.70 11.03
C GLN A 4 61.83 13.06 11.59
N VAL A 5 60.91 13.89 12.09
CA VAL A 5 59.55 13.50 12.49
C VAL A 5 58.65 13.72 11.27
N SER A 6 58.15 12.66 10.67
CA SER A 6 57.16 12.72 9.61
C SER A 6 55.76 12.83 10.23
N CYS A 7 55.06 13.91 9.92
CA CYS A 7 53.67 14.11 10.28
C CYS A 7 52.75 13.50 9.23
N PRO A 8 51.81 12.62 9.56
CA PRO A 8 50.87 12.09 8.56
C PRO A 8 49.73 13.08 8.31
N TRP A 9 49.56 13.49 7.08
CA TRP A 9 48.38 14.25 6.63
C TRP A 9 47.16 13.36 6.69
N VAL A 10 46.20 13.70 7.56
CA VAL A 10 44.86 13.08 7.56
C VAL A 10 44.02 13.78 6.51
N LEU A 11 43.75 13.08 5.42
CA LEU A 11 42.81 13.54 4.40
C LEU A 11 41.37 13.37 4.94
N VAL A 12 40.73 14.45 5.38
CA VAL A 12 39.32 14.47 5.71
C VAL A 12 38.52 14.56 4.40
N VAL A 13 38.01 13.43 3.94
CA VAL A 13 37.04 13.39 2.83
C VAL A 13 35.68 13.82 3.38
N LEU A 14 35.32 15.08 3.18
CA LEU A 14 33.95 15.55 3.38
C LEU A 14 33.06 14.93 2.29
N ALA A 15 32.30 13.93 2.65
CA ALA A 15 31.21 13.44 1.82
C ALA A 15 30.10 14.52 1.80
N LEU A 16 30.04 15.28 0.71
CA LEU A 16 28.90 16.14 0.40
C LEU A 16 27.70 15.23 0.14
N ALA A 17 26.84 15.03 1.13
CA ALA A 17 25.52 14.48 0.93
C ALA A 17 24.73 15.51 0.11
N SER A 18 24.58 15.25 -1.17
CA SER A 18 23.63 15.98 -2.04
C SER A 18 22.22 15.71 -1.52
N THR A 19 21.68 16.64 -0.75
CA THR A 19 20.25 16.67 -0.48
C THR A 19 19.56 17.05 -1.79
N ALA A 20 19.07 16.04 -2.55
CA ALA A 20 18.14 16.31 -3.60
C ALA A 20 16.96 17.08 -2.98
N ALA A 21 16.73 18.32 -3.43
CA ALA A 21 15.59 19.09 -2.98
C ALA A 21 14.34 18.24 -3.18
N ALA A 22 13.53 18.08 -2.14
CA ALA A 22 12.26 17.36 -2.24
C ALA A 22 11.44 18.02 -3.35
N GLN A 23 11.04 17.24 -4.35
CA GLN A 23 10.25 17.73 -5.47
C GLN A 23 8.91 18.24 -4.93
N GLU A 24 8.56 19.49 -5.24
CA GLU A 24 7.32 20.09 -4.77
C GLU A 24 6.11 19.38 -5.35
N LEU A 25 5.13 19.07 -4.50
CA LEU A 25 3.88 18.46 -4.93
C LEU A 25 3.09 19.45 -5.82
N PRO A 26 2.51 18.99 -6.94
CA PRO A 26 1.76 19.86 -7.82
C PRO A 26 0.53 20.44 -7.13
N ASP A 27 0.06 21.57 -7.65
CA ASP A 27 -1.21 22.18 -7.24
C ASP A 27 -2.37 21.26 -7.64
N PRO A 28 -3.21 20.80 -6.71
CA PRO A 28 -4.35 19.95 -7.02
C PRO A 28 -5.33 20.56 -8.04
N ALA A 29 -5.48 21.90 -8.05
CA ALA A 29 -6.35 22.59 -9.00
C ALA A 29 -5.83 22.52 -10.46
N LYS A 30 -4.55 22.22 -10.64
CA LYS A 30 -3.90 22.05 -11.96
C LYS A 30 -3.69 20.59 -12.33
N THR A 31 -4.03 19.68 -11.44
CA THR A 31 -3.82 18.23 -11.61
C THR A 31 -5.08 17.61 -12.16
N LYS A 32 -4.95 16.79 -13.21
CA LYS A 32 -6.10 16.12 -13.83
C LYS A 32 -6.07 14.63 -13.51
N THR A 33 -7.18 14.12 -13.01
CA THR A 33 -7.42 12.68 -12.87
C THR A 33 -8.04 12.14 -14.17
N VAL A 34 -7.43 11.11 -14.73
CA VAL A 34 -7.82 10.50 -16.01
C VAL A 34 -8.32 9.08 -15.75
N GLU A 35 -9.55 8.80 -16.20
CA GLU A 35 -10.07 7.43 -16.21
C GLU A 35 -9.35 6.61 -17.28
N MET A 36 -8.78 5.47 -16.87
CA MET A 36 -8.05 4.55 -17.76
C MET A 36 -8.98 3.50 -18.36
N PHE A 37 -9.74 2.82 -17.53
CA PHE A 37 -10.76 1.85 -17.92
C PHE A 37 -11.67 1.52 -16.74
N ARG A 38 -12.77 0.81 -17.02
CA ARG A 38 -13.74 0.32 -16.04
C ARG A 38 -13.76 -1.19 -15.96
N VAL A 39 -14.18 -1.70 -14.80
CA VAL A 39 -14.45 -3.11 -14.54
C VAL A 39 -15.86 -3.26 -13.95
N PRO A 40 -16.50 -4.46 -14.10
CA PRO A 40 -17.91 -4.64 -13.75
C PRO A 40 -18.29 -4.43 -12.29
N LYS A 41 -17.32 -4.43 -11.38
CA LYS A 41 -17.55 -4.23 -9.93
C LYS A 41 -16.48 -3.32 -9.35
N TYR A 42 -16.80 -2.77 -8.16
CA TYR A 42 -15.83 -2.10 -7.29
C TYR A 42 -14.47 -2.80 -7.32
N CYS A 43 -13.39 -2.04 -7.45
CA CYS A 43 -12.04 -2.58 -7.60
C CYS A 43 -11.06 -2.05 -6.56
N GLU A 44 -10.06 -2.88 -6.28
CA GLU A 44 -9.08 -2.81 -5.22
C GLU A 44 -7.67 -3.12 -5.72
N GLY A 45 -6.71 -3.11 -4.81
CA GLY A 45 -5.42 -3.78 -4.86
C GLY A 45 -4.57 -3.49 -6.08
N VAL A 46 -4.31 -2.21 -6.41
CA VAL A 46 -3.44 -1.86 -7.54
C VAL A 46 -1.96 -2.11 -7.24
N CYS A 47 -1.29 -2.84 -8.12
CA CYS A 47 0.18 -3.02 -8.07
C CYS A 47 0.76 -3.19 -9.48
N PHE A 48 2.10 -3.18 -9.58
CA PHE A 48 2.81 -3.29 -10.86
C PHE A 48 3.94 -4.31 -10.77
N ASP A 49 4.16 -5.07 -11.86
CA ASP A 49 5.26 -6.02 -11.97
C ASP A 49 6.55 -5.36 -12.48
N HIS A 50 7.62 -6.17 -12.56
CA HIS A 50 8.94 -5.73 -13.02
C HIS A 50 8.98 -5.29 -14.50
N GLU A 51 7.94 -5.61 -15.27
CA GLU A 51 7.79 -5.22 -16.67
C GLU A 51 6.90 -3.98 -16.82
N GLY A 52 6.39 -3.43 -15.70
CA GLY A 52 5.49 -2.27 -15.66
C GLY A 52 4.05 -2.62 -16.04
N LYS A 53 3.67 -3.89 -16.09
CA LYS A 53 2.27 -4.30 -16.20
C LYS A 53 1.58 -4.12 -14.85
N GLY A 54 0.38 -3.57 -14.88
CA GLY A 54 -0.42 -3.36 -13.68
C GLY A 54 -1.43 -4.48 -13.44
N TYR A 55 -1.87 -4.60 -12.20
CA TYR A 55 -2.89 -5.54 -11.75
C TYR A 55 -3.85 -4.83 -10.82
N ILE A 56 -5.15 -5.13 -10.95
CA ILE A 56 -6.22 -4.70 -10.02
C ILE A 56 -7.12 -5.88 -9.69
N SER A 57 -7.70 -5.86 -8.49
CA SER A 57 -8.61 -6.88 -7.97
C SER A 57 -10.05 -6.39 -8.02
N TRP A 58 -11.02 -7.24 -8.42
CA TRP A 58 -12.45 -6.92 -8.36
C TRP A 58 -13.29 -8.20 -8.37
N GLY A 59 -14.37 -8.24 -7.59
CA GLY A 59 -15.22 -9.45 -7.49
C GLY A 59 -14.42 -10.70 -7.15
N ASP A 60 -14.37 -11.66 -8.08
CA ASP A 60 -13.56 -12.88 -8.01
C ASP A 60 -12.32 -12.84 -8.93
N THR A 61 -12.06 -11.71 -9.55
CA THR A 61 -11.16 -11.59 -10.70
C THR A 61 -10.00 -10.62 -10.39
N ILE A 62 -8.82 -10.98 -10.86
CA ILE A 62 -7.68 -10.08 -10.98
C ILE A 62 -7.50 -9.75 -12.46
N THR A 63 -7.51 -8.49 -12.80
CA THR A 63 -7.28 -7.98 -14.16
C THR A 63 -5.87 -7.47 -14.30
N ARG A 64 -5.15 -7.92 -15.34
CA ARG A 64 -3.86 -7.36 -15.75
C ARG A 64 -4.08 -6.27 -16.79
N PHE A 65 -3.31 -5.18 -16.70
CA PHE A 65 -3.40 -4.05 -17.64
C PHE A 65 -2.04 -3.49 -18.01
N THR A 66 -2.02 -2.69 -19.06
CA THR A 66 -0.86 -1.90 -19.53
C THR A 66 -1.11 -0.41 -19.32
N LEU A 67 -0.05 0.40 -19.30
CA LEU A 67 -0.14 1.84 -19.03
C LEU A 67 -0.93 2.63 -20.08
N ASP A 68 -1.21 2.04 -21.25
CA ASP A 68 -2.10 2.57 -22.30
C ASP A 68 -3.59 2.18 -22.11
N GLY A 69 -3.92 1.47 -21.01
CA GLY A 69 -5.29 1.10 -20.64
C GLY A 69 -5.81 -0.20 -21.25
N LYS A 70 -5.02 -0.93 -22.04
CA LYS A 70 -5.41 -2.28 -22.48
C LYS A 70 -5.42 -3.22 -21.28
N HIS A 71 -6.49 -3.99 -21.13
CA HIS A 71 -6.66 -4.85 -19.96
C HIS A 71 -7.37 -6.14 -20.29
N GLN A 72 -7.13 -7.17 -19.47
CA GLN A 72 -7.78 -8.47 -19.58
C GLN A 72 -7.78 -9.22 -18.25
N PRO A 73 -8.73 -10.11 -17.98
CA PRO A 73 -8.65 -11.01 -16.84
C PRO A 73 -7.34 -11.81 -16.86
N TRP A 74 -6.72 -11.94 -15.69
CA TRP A 74 -5.45 -12.66 -15.53
C TRP A 74 -5.59 -13.88 -14.61
N ALA A 75 -6.28 -13.74 -13.48
CA ALA A 75 -6.55 -14.84 -12.56
C ALA A 75 -7.94 -14.69 -11.94
N LYS A 76 -8.46 -15.81 -11.43
CA LYS A 76 -9.67 -15.89 -10.62
C LYS A 76 -9.34 -16.54 -9.28
N THR A 77 -9.87 -15.95 -8.19
CA THR A 77 -9.70 -16.46 -6.84
C THR A 77 -11.05 -16.49 -6.11
N GLY A 78 -11.19 -15.90 -4.94
CA GLY A 78 -12.47 -15.84 -4.23
C GLY A 78 -12.98 -14.39 -4.07
N ALA A 79 -12.25 -13.60 -3.31
CA ALA A 79 -12.46 -12.17 -3.11
C ALA A 79 -11.09 -11.48 -2.98
N PRO A 80 -10.34 -11.35 -4.12
CA PRO A 80 -9.01 -10.75 -4.11
C PRO A 80 -9.09 -9.27 -3.73
N ASN A 81 -8.10 -8.81 -2.95
CA ASN A 81 -7.97 -7.42 -2.52
C ASN A 81 -6.51 -6.96 -2.71
N GLY A 82 -5.79 -6.62 -1.64
CA GLY A 82 -4.41 -6.19 -1.69
C GLY A 82 -3.49 -7.16 -2.43
N HIS A 83 -2.57 -6.63 -3.24
CA HIS A 83 -1.77 -7.41 -4.18
C HIS A 83 -0.34 -6.87 -4.22
N LYS A 84 0.66 -7.74 -4.13
CA LYS A 84 2.09 -7.41 -4.29
C LYS A 84 2.80 -8.49 -5.10
N ILE A 85 3.92 -8.09 -5.74
CA ILE A 85 4.74 -8.93 -6.60
C ILE A 85 6.06 -9.23 -5.90
N LEU A 86 6.49 -10.48 -5.90
CA LEU A 86 7.76 -10.92 -5.33
C LEU A 86 8.92 -10.80 -6.32
N ALA A 87 10.15 -10.92 -5.83
CA ALA A 87 11.36 -10.80 -6.63
C ALA A 87 11.49 -11.85 -7.75
N ASP A 88 10.86 -13.01 -7.58
CA ASP A 88 10.83 -14.10 -8.58
C ASP A 88 9.66 -13.96 -9.59
N GLY A 89 8.89 -12.87 -9.48
CA GLY A 89 7.74 -12.60 -10.34
C GLY A 89 6.46 -13.34 -9.94
N THR A 90 6.45 -14.04 -8.81
CA THR A 90 5.22 -14.60 -8.24
C THR A 90 4.44 -13.54 -7.47
N HIS A 91 3.19 -13.79 -7.17
CA HIS A 91 2.25 -12.80 -6.63
C HIS A 91 1.69 -13.21 -5.28
N LEU A 92 1.61 -12.27 -4.35
CA LEU A 92 0.86 -12.40 -3.11
C LEU A 92 -0.44 -11.61 -3.21
N VAL A 93 -1.55 -12.24 -2.86
CA VAL A 93 -2.89 -11.65 -2.94
C VAL A 93 -3.65 -11.93 -1.66
N CYS A 94 -4.08 -10.89 -0.94
CA CYS A 94 -5.04 -11.05 0.13
C CYS A 94 -6.39 -11.47 -0.43
N ASP A 95 -6.98 -12.54 0.08
CA ASP A 95 -8.28 -13.02 -0.34
C ASP A 95 -9.18 -13.29 0.87
N ALA A 96 -10.18 -12.41 1.04
CA ALA A 96 -11.05 -12.44 2.20
C ALA A 96 -11.95 -13.69 2.23
N SER A 97 -12.42 -14.17 1.08
CA SER A 97 -13.30 -15.35 1.03
C SER A 97 -12.54 -16.67 1.17
N GLN A 98 -11.26 -16.69 0.81
CA GLN A 98 -10.38 -17.84 1.00
C GLN A 98 -9.74 -17.86 2.40
N HIS A 99 -9.94 -16.79 3.18
CA HIS A 99 -9.30 -16.61 4.49
C HIS A 99 -7.78 -16.81 4.43
N ALA A 100 -7.14 -16.25 3.40
CA ALA A 100 -5.74 -16.51 3.12
C ALA A 100 -5.03 -15.33 2.45
N VAL A 101 -3.72 -15.25 2.63
CA VAL A 101 -2.85 -14.60 1.65
C VAL A 101 -2.45 -15.66 0.65
N LEU A 102 -3.01 -15.56 -0.55
CA LEU A 102 -2.77 -16.48 -1.65
C LEU A 102 -1.38 -16.24 -2.25
N HIS A 103 -0.82 -17.28 -2.84
CA HIS A 103 0.39 -17.23 -3.63
C HIS A 103 0.05 -17.70 -5.05
N LEU A 104 0.37 -16.89 -6.06
CA LEU A 104 0.11 -17.20 -7.45
C LEU A 104 1.42 -17.17 -8.23
N ALA A 105 1.55 -18.08 -9.18
CA ALA A 105 2.63 -18.05 -10.17
C ALA A 105 2.48 -16.82 -11.09
N ALA A 106 3.54 -16.47 -11.81
CA ALA A 106 3.53 -15.35 -12.77
C ALA A 106 2.49 -15.52 -13.91
N ASP A 107 2.03 -16.72 -14.17
CA ASP A 107 0.95 -17.03 -15.13
C ASP A 107 -0.47 -17.01 -14.52
N GLY A 108 -0.60 -16.69 -13.22
CA GLY A 108 -1.88 -16.59 -12.50
C GLY A 108 -2.36 -17.90 -11.86
N LYS A 109 -1.62 -19.00 -11.99
CA LYS A 109 -1.99 -20.25 -11.33
C LYS A 109 -1.79 -20.20 -9.83
N LEU A 110 -2.72 -20.76 -9.07
CA LEU A 110 -2.61 -20.89 -7.61
C LEU A 110 -1.48 -21.84 -7.24
N LEU A 111 -0.66 -21.40 -6.32
CA LEU A 111 0.34 -22.15 -5.57
C LEU A 111 -0.16 -22.41 -4.15
N PRO A 112 0.53 -23.20 -3.33
CA PRO A 112 0.22 -23.28 -1.91
C PRO A 112 0.16 -21.88 -1.30
N PRO A 113 -0.85 -21.54 -0.50
CA PRO A 113 -1.01 -20.19 0.05
C PRO A 113 0.17 -19.79 0.93
N ALA A 114 0.52 -18.51 0.88
CA ALA A 114 1.60 -17.95 1.68
C ALA A 114 1.25 -17.87 3.18
N SER A 115 -0.05 -17.69 3.51
CA SER A 115 -0.56 -17.73 4.88
C SER A 115 -2.06 -18.05 4.89
N LYS A 116 -2.49 -18.95 5.81
CA LYS A 116 -3.91 -19.28 6.08
C LYS A 116 -4.25 -19.25 7.56
N GLU A 117 -3.25 -19.30 8.42
CA GLU A 117 -3.44 -19.39 9.86
C GLU A 117 -2.33 -18.67 10.62
N CYS A 118 -2.62 -18.36 11.87
CA CYS A 118 -1.66 -17.90 12.86
C CYS A 118 -1.91 -18.65 14.17
N ASP A 119 -0.89 -19.37 14.69
CA ASP A 119 -0.96 -20.16 15.92
C ASP A 119 -2.18 -21.11 15.98
N GLY A 120 -2.44 -21.83 14.87
CA GLY A 120 -3.54 -22.79 14.73
C GLY A 120 -4.94 -22.19 14.58
N LYS A 121 -5.06 -20.85 14.43
CA LYS A 121 -6.31 -20.17 14.17
C LYS A 121 -6.33 -19.69 12.71
N LEU A 122 -7.41 -19.98 12.00
CA LEU A 122 -7.60 -19.48 10.63
C LEU A 122 -7.60 -17.95 10.62
N LEU A 123 -7.07 -17.38 9.55
CA LEU A 123 -7.23 -15.95 9.24
C LEU A 123 -8.71 -15.63 9.05
N ARG A 124 -9.08 -14.37 9.28
CA ARG A 124 -10.49 -13.92 9.23
C ARG A 124 -10.94 -13.39 7.89
N GLY A 125 -10.03 -12.80 7.15
CA GLY A 125 -10.27 -12.19 5.85
C GLY A 125 -9.22 -11.13 5.58
N PRO A 126 -7.99 -11.54 5.17
CA PRO A 126 -6.89 -10.63 4.85
C PRO A 126 -7.32 -9.59 3.80
N ASN A 127 -6.86 -8.34 4.00
CA ASN A 127 -7.26 -7.21 3.16
C ASN A 127 -6.09 -6.61 2.37
N ASP A 128 -5.07 -6.06 3.01
CA ASP A 128 -3.93 -5.46 2.30
C ASP A 128 -2.58 -5.96 2.86
N LEU A 129 -1.51 -5.78 2.07
CA LEU A 129 -0.18 -6.27 2.44
C LEU A 129 0.93 -5.37 1.93
N THR A 130 2.09 -5.44 2.61
CA THR A 130 3.34 -4.80 2.19
C THR A 130 4.51 -5.75 2.37
N LEU A 131 5.47 -5.71 1.42
CA LEU A 131 6.63 -6.59 1.45
C LEU A 131 7.70 -6.07 2.42
N ASP A 132 8.48 -6.99 2.98
CA ASP A 132 9.74 -6.75 3.67
C ASP A 132 10.90 -7.33 2.84
N PRO A 133 11.39 -6.61 1.80
CA PRO A 133 12.37 -7.15 0.89
C PRO A 133 13.70 -7.46 1.56
N ALA A 134 14.04 -6.72 2.62
CA ALA A 134 15.31 -6.89 3.34
C ALA A 134 15.37 -8.24 4.07
N ASN A 135 14.23 -8.73 4.56
CA ASN A 135 14.14 -9.96 5.35
C ASN A 135 13.40 -11.10 4.62
N GLY A 136 12.87 -10.84 3.44
CA GLY A 136 12.15 -11.83 2.62
C GLY A 136 10.78 -12.24 3.20
N GLY A 137 10.17 -11.37 4.01
CA GLY A 137 8.85 -11.54 4.60
C GLY A 137 7.84 -10.52 4.07
N PHE A 138 6.66 -10.48 4.69
CA PHE A 138 5.64 -9.47 4.40
C PHE A 138 4.72 -9.25 5.60
N TYR A 139 4.15 -8.04 5.68
CA TYR A 139 3.12 -7.66 6.65
C TYR A 139 1.77 -7.65 5.97
N PHE A 140 0.70 -7.99 6.69
CA PHE A 140 -0.66 -7.88 6.17
C PHE A 140 -1.67 -7.54 7.25
N SER A 141 -2.78 -6.91 6.85
CA SER A 141 -3.94 -6.61 7.68
C SER A 141 -5.00 -7.69 7.53
N ASP A 142 -5.66 -8.03 8.64
CA ASP A 142 -6.73 -9.03 8.70
C ASP A 142 -7.94 -8.45 9.47
N PRO A 143 -8.78 -7.64 8.81
CA PRO A 143 -9.93 -7.00 9.43
C PRO A 143 -11.04 -7.97 9.82
N GLY A 144 -11.31 -9.00 9.02
CA GLY A 144 -12.22 -10.09 9.34
C GLY A 144 -13.57 -9.70 9.93
N GLY A 145 -14.23 -8.66 9.39
CA GLY A 145 -15.51 -8.18 9.89
C GLY A 145 -15.43 -7.44 11.23
N SER A 146 -14.26 -6.88 11.54
CA SER A 146 -14.09 -5.99 12.71
C SER A 146 -14.75 -4.64 12.48
N SER A 147 -15.17 -4.00 13.56
CA SER A 147 -15.80 -2.68 13.57
C SER A 147 -15.40 -1.89 14.82
N VAL A 148 -15.85 -0.64 14.92
CA VAL A 148 -15.66 0.16 16.15
C VAL A 148 -16.27 -0.54 17.36
N ASP A 149 -17.46 -1.13 17.21
CA ASP A 149 -18.16 -1.83 18.30
C ASP A 149 -17.59 -3.23 18.55
N LYS A 150 -16.89 -3.80 17.57
CA LYS A 150 -16.26 -5.13 17.64
C LYS A 150 -14.84 -5.08 17.08
N PRO A 151 -13.87 -4.46 17.78
CA PRO A 151 -12.52 -4.25 17.26
C PRO A 151 -11.67 -5.53 17.36
N ILE A 152 -11.96 -6.50 16.51
CA ILE A 152 -11.28 -7.81 16.47
C ILE A 152 -10.23 -7.90 15.34
N GLY A 153 -10.03 -6.84 14.58
CA GLY A 153 -9.05 -6.80 13.50
C GLY A 153 -7.62 -6.94 14.02
N THR A 154 -6.76 -7.54 13.21
CA THR A 154 -5.37 -7.86 13.55
C THR A 154 -4.43 -7.46 12.43
N ILE A 155 -3.14 -7.33 12.74
CA ILE A 155 -2.05 -7.29 11.75
C ILE A 155 -1.06 -8.41 12.01
N HIS A 156 -0.45 -8.90 10.95
CA HIS A 156 0.42 -10.06 10.97
C HIS A 156 1.70 -9.84 10.19
N TYR A 157 2.71 -10.66 10.48
CA TYR A 157 3.92 -10.80 9.70
C TYR A 157 4.13 -12.26 9.31
N VAL A 158 4.45 -12.49 8.04
CA VAL A 158 4.92 -13.78 7.55
C VAL A 158 6.40 -13.69 7.26
N ASN A 159 7.19 -14.54 7.90
CA ASN A 159 8.62 -14.57 7.68
C ASN A 159 8.99 -15.38 6.42
N LYS A 160 10.25 -15.33 6.00
CA LYS A 160 10.75 -16.05 4.81
C LYS A 160 10.56 -17.57 4.84
N SER A 161 10.29 -18.17 6.01
CA SER A 161 10.00 -19.62 6.14
C SER A 161 8.49 -19.91 6.11
N GLY A 162 7.64 -18.89 5.89
CA GLY A 162 6.18 -19.03 5.84
C GLY A 162 5.48 -19.05 7.21
N LYS A 163 6.21 -18.81 8.31
CA LYS A 163 5.60 -18.72 9.63
C LYS A 163 4.89 -17.38 9.81
N THR A 164 3.59 -17.41 10.11
CA THR A 164 2.77 -16.26 10.45
C THR A 164 2.86 -15.95 11.95
N THR A 165 2.95 -14.66 12.29
CA THR A 165 2.96 -14.13 13.66
C THR A 165 2.03 -12.96 13.74
N GLN A 166 1.14 -12.91 14.74
CA GLN A 166 0.29 -11.76 15.03
C GLN A 166 1.14 -10.65 15.70
N LEU A 167 0.99 -9.41 15.25
CA LEU A 167 1.75 -8.27 15.75
C LEU A 167 0.93 -7.35 16.64
N ASP A 168 -0.34 -7.13 16.29
CA ASP A 168 -1.28 -6.29 17.04
C ASP A 168 -2.71 -6.77 16.81
N ASP A 169 -3.63 -6.36 17.70
CA ASP A 169 -5.06 -6.66 17.66
C ASP A 169 -5.90 -5.49 18.17
N GLY A 170 -7.20 -5.71 18.36
CA GLY A 170 -8.09 -4.67 18.86
C GLY A 170 -8.31 -3.54 17.86
N LEU A 171 -8.21 -3.82 16.54
CA LEU A 171 -8.33 -2.85 15.46
C LEU A 171 -9.74 -2.86 14.87
N ALA A 172 -10.26 -1.65 14.58
CA ALA A 172 -11.54 -1.43 13.92
C ALA A 172 -11.34 -1.28 12.39
N PHE A 173 -11.33 -2.40 11.70
CA PHE A 173 -11.09 -2.53 10.27
C PHE A 173 -9.69 -2.04 9.86
N PRO A 174 -8.60 -2.75 10.26
CA PRO A 174 -7.27 -2.49 9.73
C PRO A 174 -7.27 -2.78 8.23
N ASN A 175 -6.72 -1.85 7.43
CA ASN A 175 -6.80 -1.88 5.97
C ASN A 175 -5.40 -1.65 5.37
N GLY A 176 -5.19 -0.58 4.60
CA GLY A 176 -3.93 -0.29 3.97
C GLY A 176 -2.74 -0.36 4.92
N ILE A 177 -1.67 -1.04 4.50
CA ILE A 177 -0.47 -1.25 5.30
C ILE A 177 0.78 -1.02 4.45
N VAL A 178 1.71 -0.19 4.93
CA VAL A 178 2.92 0.20 4.18
C VAL A 178 4.15 0.21 5.07
N LEU A 179 5.18 -0.55 4.68
CA LEU A 179 6.50 -0.51 5.29
C LEU A 179 7.34 0.58 4.63
N THR A 180 8.07 1.38 5.42
CA THR A 180 9.04 2.33 4.87
C THR A 180 10.23 1.61 4.19
N PRO A 181 10.89 2.23 3.19
CA PRO A 181 11.99 1.58 2.47
C PRO A 181 13.18 1.18 3.34
N ASP A 182 13.41 1.91 4.43
CA ASP A 182 14.44 1.60 5.42
C ASP A 182 14.03 0.51 6.42
N GLY A 183 12.80 0.02 6.31
CA GLY A 183 12.23 -1.03 7.16
C GLY A 183 12.00 -0.62 8.62
N LYS A 184 11.99 0.69 8.94
CA LYS A 184 11.93 1.15 10.33
C LYS A 184 10.54 1.56 10.81
N GLN A 185 9.63 1.86 9.90
CA GLN A 185 8.26 2.25 10.22
C GLN A 185 7.26 1.46 9.41
N LEU A 186 6.16 1.08 10.04
CA LEU A 186 5.03 0.43 9.44
C LEU A 186 3.80 1.30 9.66
N TYR A 187 3.22 1.83 8.58
CA TYR A 187 1.97 2.58 8.60
C TYR A 187 0.79 1.64 8.43
N LEU A 188 -0.31 1.94 9.12
CA LEU A 188 -1.55 1.18 9.08
C LEU A 188 -2.75 2.12 9.03
N ALA A 189 -3.62 1.97 8.05
CA ALA A 189 -4.94 2.59 8.03
C ALA A 189 -5.90 1.81 8.94
N GLU A 190 -6.54 2.50 9.90
CA GLU A 190 -7.66 1.96 10.66
C GLU A 190 -8.94 2.62 10.15
N SER A 191 -9.60 1.95 9.19
CA SER A 191 -10.66 2.53 8.36
C SER A 191 -11.80 3.09 9.19
N GLN A 192 -12.35 2.32 10.12
CA GLN A 192 -13.54 2.75 10.87
C GLN A 192 -13.26 3.78 11.97
N LYS A 193 -11.98 4.05 12.27
CA LYS A 193 -11.60 5.19 13.10
C LYS A 193 -11.20 6.41 12.30
N ASN A 194 -11.10 6.29 10.98
CA ASN A 194 -10.71 7.35 10.06
C ASN A 194 -9.33 7.96 10.41
N CYS A 195 -8.35 7.11 10.69
CA CYS A 195 -7.01 7.52 11.05
C CYS A 195 -5.94 6.59 10.48
N VAL A 196 -4.70 7.06 10.48
CA VAL A 196 -3.51 6.28 10.19
C VAL A 196 -2.69 6.13 11.46
N HIS A 197 -2.22 4.92 11.72
CA HIS A 197 -1.28 4.60 12.78
C HIS A 197 0.12 4.39 12.23
N VAL A 198 1.11 4.49 13.12
CA VAL A 198 2.50 4.13 12.87
C VAL A 198 3.03 3.22 13.97
N TYR A 199 3.82 2.23 13.55
CA TYR A 199 4.59 1.35 14.44
C TYR A 199 6.07 1.53 14.14
N GLU A 200 6.89 1.59 15.17
CA GLU A 200 8.34 1.40 15.05
C GLU A 200 8.62 -0.08 14.79
N VAL A 201 9.35 -0.40 13.73
CA VAL A 201 9.79 -1.78 13.45
C VAL A 201 11.13 -2.01 14.10
N THR A 202 11.17 -2.90 15.09
CA THR A 202 12.36 -3.20 15.90
C THR A 202 13.12 -4.43 15.41
N GLY A 203 12.57 -5.11 14.39
CA GLY A 203 13.16 -6.27 13.73
C GLY A 203 12.12 -6.99 12.86
N PRO A 204 12.49 -8.00 12.06
CA PRO A 204 11.57 -8.76 11.23
C PRO A 204 10.41 -9.33 12.05
N GLY A 205 9.18 -8.91 11.75
CA GLY A 205 8.00 -9.34 12.49
C GLY A 205 7.96 -8.89 13.95
N LYS A 206 8.62 -7.81 14.30
CA LYS A 206 8.59 -7.20 15.63
C LYS A 206 8.30 -5.71 15.50
N VAL A 207 7.24 -5.26 16.13
CA VAL A 207 6.82 -3.86 16.15
C VAL A 207 6.69 -3.33 17.57
N GLY A 208 6.92 -2.03 17.74
CA GLY A 208 6.63 -1.31 18.96
C GLY A 208 5.12 -1.09 19.15
N LYS A 209 4.76 -0.31 20.17
CA LYS A 209 3.36 0.07 20.41
C LYS A 209 2.81 0.92 19.27
N ARG A 210 1.54 0.68 18.91
CA ARG A 210 0.75 1.50 18.01
C ARG A 210 0.71 2.96 18.48
N LYS A 211 1.00 3.90 17.57
CA LYS A 211 0.87 5.33 17.81
C LYS A 211 -0.02 5.93 16.74
N LEU A 212 -0.85 6.92 17.08
CA LEU A 212 -1.57 7.71 16.09
C LEU A 212 -0.54 8.50 15.26
N PHE A 213 -0.61 8.36 13.94
CA PHE A 213 0.19 9.12 12.99
C PHE A 213 -0.56 10.34 12.48
N ALA A 214 -1.81 10.16 12.04
CA ALA A 214 -2.68 11.24 11.59
C ALA A 214 -4.15 10.87 11.70
N ASP A 215 -4.98 11.81 12.14
CA ASP A 215 -6.41 11.81 11.86
C ASP A 215 -6.67 12.35 10.46
N LEU A 216 -7.62 11.76 9.73
CA LEU A 216 -7.94 12.19 8.38
C LEU A 216 -9.18 13.09 8.35
N PRO A 217 -9.34 13.91 7.28
CA PRO A 217 -10.50 14.77 7.12
C PRO A 217 -11.81 13.99 7.21
N ARG A 218 -12.85 14.64 7.73
CA ARG A 218 -14.22 14.09 7.80
C ARG A 218 -15.15 14.89 6.90
N LYS A 219 -16.17 14.24 6.38
CA LYS A 219 -17.25 14.92 5.70
C LYS A 219 -17.95 15.87 6.65
N LYS A 220 -18.52 16.94 6.10
CA LYS A 220 -19.40 17.82 6.85
C LYS A 220 -20.63 17.04 7.32
N GLU A 221 -21.10 17.34 8.52
CA GLU A 221 -22.34 16.79 9.06
C GLU A 221 -23.51 17.03 8.09
N GLY A 222 -24.41 16.03 7.96
CA GLY A 222 -25.54 16.09 7.02
C GLY A 222 -25.21 15.77 5.56
N THR A 223 -23.96 15.47 5.21
CA THR A 223 -23.62 15.00 3.86
C THR A 223 -24.12 13.57 3.66
N PRO A 224 -24.80 13.22 2.53
CA PRO A 224 -25.21 11.84 2.23
C PRO A 224 -24.05 10.86 2.31
N GLN A 225 -24.30 9.71 2.92
CA GLN A 225 -23.24 8.86 3.46
C GLN A 225 -22.83 7.73 2.52
N ILE A 226 -21.61 7.79 2.08
CA ILE A 226 -20.66 6.69 2.04
C ILE A 226 -19.66 7.03 3.14
N ASP A 227 -19.31 6.08 4.00
CA ASP A 227 -18.38 6.31 5.10
C ASP A 227 -17.04 6.83 4.58
N ASN A 228 -16.44 7.79 5.27
CA ASN A 228 -15.10 8.22 4.95
C ASN A 228 -14.09 7.41 5.75
N GLN A 229 -13.36 6.56 5.04
CA GLN A 229 -12.46 5.56 5.62
C GLN A 229 -11.13 5.55 4.86
N PRO A 230 -9.97 5.68 5.54
CA PRO A 230 -8.69 5.44 4.90
C PRO A 230 -8.60 3.98 4.45
N ASP A 231 -8.03 3.77 3.28
CA ASP A 231 -7.94 2.48 2.61
C ASP A 231 -6.50 2.21 2.19
N GLY A 232 -6.22 1.74 0.98
CA GLY A 232 -4.88 1.44 0.52
C GLY A 232 -3.95 2.66 0.51
N MET A 233 -2.65 2.41 0.67
CA MET A 233 -1.64 3.46 0.82
C MET A 233 -0.36 3.16 0.04
N CYS A 234 0.37 4.22 -0.34
CA CYS A 234 1.73 4.12 -0.88
C CYS A 234 2.58 5.34 -0.48
N LEU A 235 3.89 5.27 -0.72
CA LEU A 235 4.84 6.34 -0.41
C LEU A 235 5.45 6.94 -1.68
N ASP A 236 5.83 8.21 -1.63
CA ASP A 236 6.74 8.82 -2.58
C ASP A 236 8.20 8.79 -2.09
N ALA A 237 9.14 9.22 -2.95
CA ALA A 237 10.57 9.22 -2.63
C ALA A 237 10.97 10.25 -1.56
N ALA A 238 10.10 11.21 -1.26
CA ALA A 238 10.29 12.18 -0.18
C ALA A 238 9.75 11.65 1.18
N GLY A 239 9.10 10.48 1.17
CA GLY A 239 8.49 9.87 2.35
C GLY A 239 7.08 10.36 2.64
N ASN A 240 6.44 11.11 1.72
CA ASN A 240 5.04 11.46 1.88
C ASN A 240 4.16 10.23 1.69
N LEU A 241 3.16 10.07 2.55
CA LEU A 241 2.22 8.97 2.53
C LEU A 241 0.94 9.37 1.78
N TYR A 242 0.63 8.65 0.72
CA TYR A 242 -0.60 8.79 -0.07
C TYR A 242 -1.62 7.78 0.43
N VAL A 243 -2.77 8.27 0.85
CA VAL A 243 -3.85 7.48 1.45
C VAL A 243 -5.08 7.58 0.57
N ALA A 244 -5.51 6.47 -0.01
CA ALA A 244 -6.82 6.38 -0.65
C ALA A 244 -7.89 6.61 0.43
N HIS A 245 -8.83 7.52 0.17
CA HIS A 245 -9.82 7.90 1.18
C HIS A 245 -11.23 7.58 0.67
N TYR A 246 -11.66 6.37 0.97
CA TYR A 246 -12.97 5.83 0.63
C TYR A 246 -14.09 6.80 1.06
N GLY A 247 -15.03 7.05 0.16
CA GLY A 247 -16.14 7.94 0.40
C GLY A 247 -15.84 9.44 0.36
N MET A 248 -14.57 9.85 0.33
CA MET A 248 -14.15 11.25 0.22
C MET A 248 -13.84 11.67 -1.22
N LYS A 249 -13.78 10.73 -2.16
CA LYS A 249 -13.34 10.95 -3.55
C LYS A 249 -11.91 11.50 -3.66
N GLN A 250 -11.07 11.24 -2.70
CA GLN A 250 -9.78 11.89 -2.59
C GLN A 250 -8.67 10.91 -2.26
N VAL A 251 -7.47 11.27 -2.67
CA VAL A 251 -6.22 10.77 -2.13
C VAL A 251 -5.67 11.85 -1.21
N GLN A 252 -5.53 11.53 0.08
CA GLN A 252 -4.90 12.40 1.08
C GLN A 252 -3.39 12.22 1.03
N VAL A 253 -2.61 13.30 1.05
CA VAL A 253 -1.15 13.23 1.12
C VAL A 253 -0.68 13.78 2.45
N LEU A 254 -0.05 12.93 3.24
CA LEU A 254 0.52 13.25 4.55
C LEU A 254 2.03 13.40 4.43
N SER A 255 2.60 14.43 5.09
CA SER A 255 4.05 14.56 5.23
C SER A 255 4.63 13.44 6.11
N PRO A 256 5.97 13.25 6.16
CA PRO A 256 6.61 12.32 7.08
C PRO A 256 6.31 12.58 8.57
N GLU A 257 5.85 13.78 8.91
CA GLU A 257 5.43 14.17 10.28
C GLU A 257 3.92 13.98 10.53
N GLY A 258 3.17 13.39 9.56
CA GLY A 258 1.73 13.14 9.67
C GLY A 258 0.84 14.35 9.39
N LYS A 259 1.37 15.43 8.81
CA LYS A 259 0.56 16.60 8.44
C LYS A 259 -0.07 16.41 7.07
N LEU A 260 -1.36 16.71 6.95
CA LEU A 260 -2.04 16.78 5.66
C LEU A 260 -1.48 17.94 4.83
N ILE A 261 -0.86 17.64 3.69
CA ILE A 261 -0.18 18.64 2.84
C ILE A 261 -0.83 18.81 1.48
N ARG A 262 -1.54 17.81 0.96
CA ARG A 262 -2.27 17.87 -0.33
C ARG A 262 -3.47 16.92 -0.30
N GLN A 263 -4.43 17.21 -1.19
CA GLN A 263 -5.61 16.37 -1.46
C GLN A 263 -5.84 16.36 -2.97
N PHE A 264 -5.80 15.17 -3.57
CA PHE A 264 -6.06 15.02 -5.01
C PHE A 264 -7.41 14.36 -5.23
N ASP A 265 -8.11 14.73 -6.31
CA ASP A 265 -9.33 14.05 -6.74
C ASP A 265 -9.01 12.62 -7.17
N GLY A 266 -9.66 11.64 -6.55
CA GLY A 266 -9.49 10.21 -6.86
C GLY A 266 -10.15 9.78 -8.18
N GLY A 267 -10.97 10.63 -8.79
CA GLY A 267 -11.71 10.31 -10.02
C GLY A 267 -12.89 9.38 -9.83
N ASN A 268 -13.09 8.82 -8.65
CA ASN A 268 -14.11 7.84 -8.31
C ASN A 268 -14.85 8.21 -7.02
N VAL A 269 -15.91 7.50 -6.67
CA VAL A 269 -16.71 7.78 -5.48
C VAL A 269 -16.09 7.17 -4.23
N THR A 270 -15.59 5.94 -4.36
CA THR A 270 -15.04 5.15 -3.26
C THR A 270 -13.60 4.80 -3.56
N THR A 271 -12.71 5.78 -3.31
CA THR A 271 -11.25 5.64 -3.54
C THR A 271 -10.69 4.56 -2.62
N SER A 272 -10.17 3.46 -3.21
CA SER A 272 -9.82 2.25 -2.45
C SER A 272 -8.33 1.99 -2.33
N ASN A 273 -7.56 2.09 -3.42
CA ASN A 273 -6.14 1.77 -3.35
C ASN A 273 -5.33 2.67 -4.28
N VAL A 274 -4.03 2.82 -4.00
CA VAL A 274 -3.11 3.68 -4.73
C VAL A 274 -1.75 3.02 -4.92
N ALA A 275 -1.15 3.23 -6.09
CA ALA A 275 0.22 2.82 -6.36
C ALA A 275 0.90 3.73 -7.37
N PHE A 276 2.18 3.98 -7.19
CA PHE A 276 2.99 4.68 -8.18
C PHE A 276 3.48 3.73 -9.27
N SER A 277 3.55 4.24 -10.51
CA SER A 277 4.15 3.59 -11.66
C SER A 277 4.48 4.61 -12.76
N GLY A 278 4.62 4.12 -13.99
CA GLY A 278 4.98 4.91 -15.16
C GLY A 278 6.48 4.90 -15.43
N PRO A 279 6.90 5.37 -16.62
CA PRO A 279 8.30 5.30 -17.05
C PRO A 279 9.29 5.99 -16.12
N LYS A 280 8.83 7.00 -15.38
CA LYS A 280 9.63 7.77 -14.41
C LYS A 280 9.20 7.51 -12.97
N MET A 281 8.26 6.59 -12.74
CA MET A 281 7.66 6.36 -11.42
C MET A 281 6.97 7.61 -10.85
N ASP A 282 6.37 8.44 -11.68
CA ASP A 282 5.79 9.74 -11.34
C ASP A 282 4.29 9.83 -11.63
N GLN A 283 3.67 8.69 -11.93
CA GLN A 283 2.23 8.54 -12.14
C GLN A 283 1.61 7.78 -10.96
N LEU A 284 0.59 8.37 -10.36
CA LEU A 284 -0.22 7.72 -9.32
C LEU A 284 -1.43 7.06 -9.95
N PHE A 285 -1.58 5.76 -9.76
CA PHE A 285 -2.74 4.98 -10.17
C PHE A 285 -3.65 4.76 -8.99
N ILE A 286 -4.96 4.86 -9.22
CA ILE A 286 -5.99 4.90 -8.18
C ILE A 286 -7.11 3.96 -8.58
N THR A 287 -7.51 3.05 -7.70
CA THR A 287 -8.70 2.20 -7.86
C THR A 287 -9.87 2.74 -7.05
N GLY A 288 -11.06 2.27 -7.37
CA GLY A 288 -12.27 2.56 -6.59
C GLY A 288 -13.55 2.30 -7.36
N GLY A 289 -14.68 2.53 -6.69
CA GLY A 289 -16.02 2.43 -7.27
C GLY A 289 -16.45 3.74 -7.91
N ILE A 290 -17.00 3.66 -9.11
CA ILE A 290 -17.53 4.82 -9.85
C ILE A 290 -18.90 5.24 -9.29
N GLY A 291 -19.64 4.26 -8.80
CA GLY A 291 -20.94 4.43 -8.15
C GLY A 291 -20.94 3.85 -6.73
N PRO A 292 -22.11 3.44 -6.24
CA PRO A 292 -22.20 2.67 -5.00
C PRO A 292 -21.26 1.45 -5.01
N GLU A 293 -20.82 0.99 -3.86
CA GLU A 293 -19.82 -0.08 -3.69
C GLU A 293 -20.08 -1.33 -4.55
N ALA A 294 -21.34 -1.70 -4.75
CA ALA A 294 -21.74 -2.83 -5.59
C ALA A 294 -21.72 -2.54 -7.09
N GLY A 295 -21.47 -1.29 -7.49
CA GLY A 295 -21.45 -0.84 -8.88
C GLY A 295 -20.11 -1.04 -9.57
N GLU A 296 -19.97 -0.42 -10.76
CA GLU A 296 -18.73 -0.46 -11.54
C GLU A 296 -17.55 0.11 -10.76
N GLY A 297 -16.39 -0.53 -10.94
CA GLY A 297 -15.09 -0.01 -10.53
C GLY A 297 -14.35 0.65 -11.67
N GLY A 298 -13.34 1.44 -11.35
CA GLY A 298 -12.47 2.08 -12.33
C GLY A 298 -11.04 2.23 -11.87
N LEU A 299 -10.14 2.19 -12.84
CA LEU A 299 -8.76 2.59 -12.66
C LEU A 299 -8.57 4.00 -13.18
N PHE A 300 -7.97 4.84 -12.36
CA PHE A 300 -7.67 6.24 -12.67
C PHE A 300 -6.18 6.50 -12.55
N ARG A 301 -5.71 7.56 -13.20
CA ARG A 301 -4.31 7.98 -13.17
C ARG A 301 -4.21 9.50 -12.97
N ILE A 302 -3.24 9.91 -12.17
CA ILE A 302 -2.78 11.29 -12.04
C ILE A 302 -1.29 11.33 -12.40
N ASP A 303 -0.91 12.23 -13.31
CA ASP A 303 0.49 12.51 -13.60
C ASP A 303 0.99 13.56 -12.59
N LEU A 304 1.58 13.07 -11.47
CA LEU A 304 1.98 13.93 -10.35
C LEU A 304 3.33 14.62 -10.57
N GLY A 305 4.20 14.01 -11.39
CA GLY A 305 5.55 14.51 -11.61
C GLY A 305 6.50 14.33 -10.42
N VAL A 306 6.03 13.84 -9.27
CA VAL A 306 6.88 13.48 -8.13
C VAL A 306 7.21 11.99 -8.16
N LYS A 307 8.42 11.63 -7.79
CA LYS A 307 8.88 10.25 -7.85
C LYS A 307 8.26 9.43 -6.73
N GLY A 308 7.46 8.43 -7.09
CA GLY A 308 6.92 7.44 -6.16
C GLY A 308 7.94 6.41 -5.72
N LEU A 309 7.62 5.74 -4.63
CA LEU A 309 8.32 4.54 -4.19
C LEU A 309 7.48 3.31 -4.48
N VAL A 310 8.12 2.31 -5.11
CA VAL A 310 7.56 0.97 -5.21
C VAL A 310 8.42 0.07 -4.35
N ILE A 311 7.81 -0.56 -3.37
CA ILE A 311 8.43 -1.65 -2.61
C ILE A 311 8.32 -2.91 -3.47
N LEU A 312 9.04 -2.90 -4.58
CA LEU A 312 9.16 -4.04 -5.48
C LEU A 312 10.56 -4.62 -5.29
N PRO A 313 10.67 -5.85 -4.77
CA PRO A 313 11.98 -6.48 -4.65
C PRO A 313 12.66 -6.55 -6.01
N GLY A 314 13.98 -6.31 -6.05
CA GLY A 314 14.74 -6.45 -7.28
C GLY A 314 14.52 -7.83 -7.91
N LYS A 315 14.39 -7.88 -9.24
CA LYS A 315 14.22 -9.14 -9.98
C LYS A 315 15.46 -10.03 -9.72
N LYS A 316 15.23 -11.27 -9.28
CA LYS A 316 16.28 -12.29 -9.12
C LYS A 316 16.50 -13.04 -10.41
#